data_acc0ca80907a34cb2c8faacdd63d1300
#
_entry.id   acc0ca80907a34cb2c8faacdd63d1300
#
_cell.length_a   1.000
_cell.length_b   1.000
_cell.length_c   1.000
_cell.angle_alpha   90.00
_cell.angle_beta   90.00
_cell.angle_gamma   90.00
#
_symmetry.space_group_name_H-M   'P 1'
#
loop_
_entity.id
_entity.type
_entity.pdbx_description
1 polymer ?
#
loop_
_entity_poly.entity_id
_entity_poly.type
_entity_poly.pdbx_seq_one_letter_code
_entity_poly.pdbx_strand_id
1 'polypeptide(L)'
;NRLYKRETLQLGIIRSLSKEANNLSHSQFDRLKGILFHLSDANDPIEDKFIEYRKQGYSNNALAEGINSTRGELVKLVIQLLSKFKDNVLFDILDKLSRDKTISVRAALVEYLPYAIESIGWDKCFEFFTNAFEKGAEEYSESIPNFLQYVPNDKIDEIKGILSKMQDKKGGTLGQAYALIITIYYLRGIFAEDRLIEVLRDPMLPDRAKEESLNLLANQVRYEENVDKCLKIINNLIDEDTFKGNASILFMEARPEDLKKFSSIIKKIIDKPHIRG
;
A
#
# COMPACT_ATOMS: atom_id res chain seq x y z
N ASN A 1 22.23 17.62 23.56
CA ASN A 1 21.49 16.77 22.87
C ASN A 1 22.21 15.60 22.21
N ARG A 2 22.73 14.68 23.07
CA ARG A 2 23.52 13.51 22.65
C ARG A 2 22.66 12.47 21.93
N LEU A 3 21.39 12.30 22.34
CA LEU A 3 20.44 11.35 21.74
C LEU A 3 20.16 11.71 20.27
N TYR A 4 19.76 12.92 19.98
CA TYR A 4 19.50 13.39 18.63
C TYR A 4 20.69 13.20 17.69
N LYS A 5 21.91 13.51 18.15
CA LYS A 5 23.14 13.29 17.35
C LYS A 5 23.37 11.80 17.08
N ARG A 6 23.04 10.91 18.01
CA ARG A 6 23.18 9.47 17.85
C ARG A 6 22.18 8.91 16.85
N GLU A 7 20.92 9.31 16.93
CA GLU A 7 19.86 8.90 16.00
C GLU A 7 20.16 9.38 14.57
N THR A 8 20.54 10.64 14.40
CA THR A 8 20.96 11.19 13.09
C THR A 8 22.15 10.43 12.51
N LEU A 9 23.11 10.02 13.34
CA LEU A 9 24.27 9.24 12.89
C LEU A 9 23.83 7.83 12.46
N GLN A 10 22.99 7.16 13.22
CA GLN A 10 22.47 5.82 12.90
C GLN A 10 21.72 5.83 11.58
N LEU A 11 20.80 6.78 11.39
CA LEU A 11 20.06 6.95 10.16
C LEU A 11 21.00 7.23 8.97
N GLY A 12 22.00 8.09 9.16
CA GLY A 12 23.03 8.38 8.16
C GLY A 12 23.84 7.15 7.75
N ILE A 13 24.19 6.29 8.70
CA ILE A 13 24.88 5.02 8.44
C ILE A 13 24.00 4.09 7.59
N ILE A 14 22.71 3.92 7.96
CA ILE A 14 21.80 3.03 7.23
C ILE A 14 21.62 3.54 5.79
N ARG A 15 21.40 4.83 5.58
CA ARG A 15 21.25 5.43 4.25
C ARG A 15 22.51 5.28 3.39
N SER A 16 23.69 5.34 4.00
CA SER A 16 24.96 5.08 3.31
C SER A 16 25.11 3.62 2.93
N LEU A 17 24.76 2.71 3.83
CA LEU A 17 24.77 1.27 3.56
C LEU A 17 23.75 0.88 2.48
N SER A 18 22.56 1.50 2.45
CA SER A 18 21.56 1.25 1.43
C SER A 18 22.04 1.61 0.02
N LYS A 19 22.86 2.65 -0.13
CA LYS A 19 23.46 3.03 -1.42
C LYS A 19 24.48 1.98 -1.89
N GLU A 20 25.16 1.33 -0.97
CA GLU A 20 26.22 0.36 -1.25
C GLU A 20 25.77 -1.10 -1.13
N ALA A 21 24.50 -1.36 -0.80
CA ALA A 21 24.01 -2.71 -0.49
C ALA A 21 24.33 -3.74 -1.59
N ASN A 22 24.18 -3.35 -2.85
CA ASN A 22 24.47 -4.21 -4.00
C ASN A 22 25.96 -4.48 -4.20
N ASN A 23 26.84 -3.62 -3.69
CA ASN A 23 28.29 -3.69 -3.85
C ASN A 23 28.98 -4.48 -2.71
N LEU A 24 28.27 -4.75 -1.60
CA LEU A 24 28.84 -5.45 -0.44
C LEU A 24 29.29 -6.87 -0.81
N SER A 25 30.50 -7.25 -0.42
CA SER A 25 30.97 -8.64 -0.45
C SER A 25 30.40 -9.43 0.75
N HIS A 26 30.44 -10.77 0.70
CA HIS A 26 30.03 -11.63 1.82
C HIS A 26 30.83 -11.31 3.10
N SER A 27 32.16 -11.11 3.00
CA SER A 27 33.00 -10.76 4.15
C SER A 27 32.62 -9.40 4.77
N GLN A 28 32.22 -8.41 3.96
CA GLN A 28 31.73 -7.13 4.46
C GLN A 28 30.37 -7.29 5.14
N PHE A 29 29.46 -8.05 4.52
CA PHE A 29 28.16 -8.35 5.09
C PHE A 29 28.28 -9.07 6.45
N ASP A 30 29.16 -10.08 6.58
CA ASP A 30 29.39 -10.78 7.83
C ASP A 30 29.82 -9.85 8.98
N ARG A 31 30.59 -8.81 8.68
CA ARG A 31 30.96 -7.78 9.67
C ARG A 31 29.81 -6.86 10.03
N LEU A 32 28.83 -6.68 9.14
CA LEU A 32 27.69 -5.81 9.34
C LEU A 32 26.56 -6.47 10.13
N LYS A 33 26.42 -7.80 10.13
CA LYS A 33 25.31 -8.53 10.77
C LYS A 33 25.03 -8.06 12.18
N GLY A 34 26.05 -7.99 13.04
CA GLY A 34 25.90 -7.54 14.43
C GLY A 34 25.45 -6.08 14.54
N ILE A 35 25.91 -5.23 13.63
CA ILE A 35 25.51 -3.82 13.57
C ILE A 35 24.04 -3.70 13.15
N LEU A 36 23.61 -4.43 12.10
CA LEU A 36 22.23 -4.43 11.62
C LEU A 36 21.27 -4.92 12.73
N PHE A 37 21.64 -6.01 13.40
CA PHE A 37 20.85 -6.51 14.53
C PHE A 37 20.73 -5.48 15.66
N HIS A 38 21.84 -4.82 16.03
CA HIS A 38 21.81 -3.76 17.03
C HIS A 38 20.95 -2.55 16.58
N LEU A 39 20.96 -2.19 15.30
CA LEU A 39 20.14 -1.11 14.75
C LEU A 39 18.65 -1.42 14.80
N SER A 40 18.25 -2.70 14.79
CA SER A 40 16.86 -3.10 14.98
C SER A 40 16.32 -2.83 16.39
N ASP A 41 17.22 -2.59 17.36
CA ASP A 41 16.91 -2.14 18.73
C ASP A 41 17.09 -0.62 18.93
N ALA A 42 17.34 0.14 17.87
CA ALA A 42 17.48 1.58 17.96
C ALA A 42 16.22 2.23 18.56
N ASN A 43 16.41 3.29 19.36
CA ASN A 43 15.30 4.01 19.98
C ASN A 43 14.55 4.94 19.03
N ASP A 44 14.85 4.93 17.72
CA ASP A 44 14.24 5.79 16.74
C ASP A 44 13.41 4.95 15.72
N PRO A 45 12.08 5.12 15.68
CA PRO A 45 11.29 6.01 16.54
C PRO A 45 11.04 5.39 17.93
N ILE A 46 10.96 6.23 18.96
CA ILE A 46 10.61 5.77 20.32
C ILE A 46 9.11 5.50 20.43
N GLU A 47 8.32 6.37 19.81
CA GLU A 47 6.87 6.38 19.76
C GLU A 47 6.39 6.99 18.45
N ASP A 48 5.11 6.78 18.12
CA ASP A 48 4.50 7.34 16.90
C ASP A 48 4.11 8.81 17.13
N LYS A 49 4.92 9.73 16.60
CA LYS A 49 4.70 11.18 16.68
C LYS A 49 3.73 11.71 15.65
N PHE A 50 3.50 10.98 14.55
CA PHE A 50 2.58 11.42 13.50
C PHE A 50 1.16 11.67 14.02
N ILE A 51 0.73 10.95 15.06
CA ILE A 51 -0.58 11.14 15.70
C ILE A 51 -0.65 12.53 16.35
N GLU A 52 0.40 12.94 17.05
CA GLU A 52 0.49 14.25 17.69
C GLU A 52 0.59 15.37 16.64
N TYR A 53 1.44 15.22 15.63
CA TYR A 53 1.58 16.17 14.55
C TYR A 53 0.26 16.38 13.78
N ARG A 54 -0.51 15.31 13.56
CA ARG A 54 -1.83 15.39 12.92
C ARG A 54 -2.82 16.21 13.78
N LYS A 55 -2.82 16.03 15.12
CA LYS A 55 -3.64 16.85 16.04
C LYS A 55 -3.27 18.33 16.00
N GLN A 56 -2.02 18.65 15.69
CA GLN A 56 -1.51 20.01 15.54
C GLN A 56 -1.74 20.58 14.12
N GLY A 57 -2.41 19.84 13.22
CA GLY A 57 -2.71 20.27 11.86
C GLY A 57 -1.60 20.03 10.83
N TYR A 58 -0.55 19.30 11.18
CA TYR A 58 0.51 18.91 10.23
C TYR A 58 0.09 17.70 9.39
N SER A 59 0.40 17.76 8.09
CA SER A 59 0.22 16.63 7.16
C SER A 59 1.36 15.61 7.35
N ASN A 60 1.27 14.81 8.41
CA ASN A 60 2.20 13.72 8.63
C ASN A 60 1.44 12.41 8.78
N ASN A 61 2.00 11.31 8.27
CA ASN A 61 1.41 9.98 8.36
C ASN A 61 2.45 8.95 8.84
N ALA A 62 1.96 7.77 9.21
CA ALA A 62 2.79 6.69 9.73
C ALA A 62 3.93 6.31 8.78
N LEU A 63 3.67 6.22 7.48
CA LEU A 63 4.68 5.87 6.48
C LEU A 63 5.78 6.93 6.40
N ALA A 64 5.41 8.22 6.31
CA ALA A 64 6.40 9.30 6.24
C ALA A 64 7.31 9.35 7.48
N GLU A 65 6.76 9.08 8.68
CA GLU A 65 7.56 8.95 9.89
C GLU A 65 8.46 7.70 9.84
N GLY A 66 7.92 6.56 9.42
CA GLY A 66 8.65 5.30 9.31
C GLY A 66 9.87 5.40 8.42
N ILE A 67 9.72 5.84 7.18
CA ILE A 67 10.82 5.96 6.21
C ILE A 67 11.88 7.01 6.60
N ASN A 68 11.59 7.87 7.56
CA ASN A 68 12.53 8.85 8.10
C ASN A 68 13.07 8.48 9.48
N SER A 69 12.82 7.27 9.96
CA SER A 69 13.33 6.74 11.23
C SER A 69 14.41 5.69 11.02
N THR A 70 15.22 5.47 12.06
CA THR A 70 16.31 4.48 12.03
C THR A 70 15.79 3.07 11.77
N ARG A 71 14.78 2.60 12.51
CA ARG A 71 14.24 1.25 12.35
C ARG A 71 13.44 1.08 11.06
N GLY A 72 12.71 2.11 10.64
CA GLY A 72 11.95 2.05 9.39
C GLY A 72 12.86 2.06 8.15
N GLU A 73 13.92 2.87 8.14
CA GLU A 73 14.91 2.85 7.04
C GLU A 73 15.74 1.55 7.05
N LEU A 74 15.92 0.94 8.23
CA LEU A 74 16.53 -0.38 8.35
C LEU A 74 15.73 -1.47 7.62
N VAL A 75 14.40 -1.40 7.63
CA VAL A 75 13.54 -2.33 6.85
C VAL A 75 13.97 -2.34 5.39
N LYS A 76 14.07 -1.17 4.78
CA LYS A 76 14.48 -1.03 3.37
C LYS A 76 15.84 -1.65 3.11
N LEU A 77 16.82 -1.32 3.94
CA LEU A 77 18.18 -1.88 3.83
C LEU A 77 18.17 -3.41 3.94
N VAL A 78 17.45 -3.97 4.92
CA VAL A 78 17.37 -5.43 5.13
C VAL A 78 16.75 -6.11 3.92
N ILE A 79 15.68 -5.56 3.35
CA ILE A 79 15.05 -6.10 2.14
C ILE A 79 16.00 -6.06 0.95
N GLN A 80 16.76 -4.97 0.76
CA GLN A 80 17.80 -4.90 -0.26
C GLN A 80 18.88 -5.96 -0.07
N LEU A 81 19.33 -6.19 1.17
CA LEU A 81 20.35 -7.20 1.48
C LEU A 81 19.83 -8.63 1.29
N LEU A 82 18.55 -8.90 1.55
CA LEU A 82 17.94 -10.22 1.36
C LEU A 82 17.97 -10.68 -0.11
N SER A 83 17.88 -9.75 -1.05
CA SER A 83 17.99 -10.10 -2.48
C SER A 83 19.32 -10.75 -2.83
N LYS A 84 20.37 -10.47 -2.04
CA LYS A 84 21.74 -10.94 -2.28
C LYS A 84 22.19 -12.04 -1.33
N PHE A 85 21.90 -11.90 -0.02
CA PHE A 85 22.56 -12.71 1.00
C PHE A 85 21.69 -13.83 1.58
N LYS A 86 20.35 -13.69 1.58
CA LYS A 86 19.37 -14.69 2.11
C LYS A 86 19.76 -15.27 3.48
N ASP A 87 20.28 -14.43 4.37
CA ASP A 87 20.84 -14.83 5.67
C ASP A 87 19.78 -14.79 6.76
N ASN A 88 19.81 -15.75 7.68
CA ASN A 88 18.82 -15.86 8.77
C ASN A 88 18.75 -14.61 9.65
N VAL A 89 19.87 -13.92 9.89
CA VAL A 89 19.87 -12.68 10.67
C VAL A 89 18.99 -11.60 10.04
N LEU A 90 18.92 -11.54 8.70
CA LEU A 90 18.04 -10.59 8.02
C LEU A 90 16.55 -10.96 8.19
N PHE A 91 16.22 -12.25 8.20
CA PHE A 91 14.87 -12.73 8.50
C PHE A 91 14.49 -12.43 9.94
N ASP A 92 15.38 -12.65 10.91
CA ASP A 92 15.16 -12.36 12.32
C ASP A 92 14.90 -10.85 12.54
N ILE A 93 15.64 -10.00 11.84
CA ILE A 93 15.43 -8.54 11.88
C ILE A 93 14.05 -8.18 11.30
N LEU A 94 13.64 -8.73 10.16
CA LEU A 94 12.33 -8.44 9.59
C LEU A 94 11.19 -8.97 10.47
N ASP A 95 11.31 -10.18 11.04
CA ASP A 95 10.30 -10.70 11.97
C ASP A 95 10.14 -9.76 13.16
N LYS A 96 11.24 -9.32 13.75
CA LYS A 96 11.24 -8.37 14.85
C LYS A 96 10.57 -7.04 14.47
N LEU A 97 10.92 -6.46 13.30
CA LEU A 97 10.37 -5.20 12.83
C LEU A 97 8.89 -5.33 12.41
N SER A 98 8.45 -6.51 11.97
CA SER A 98 7.03 -6.78 11.67
C SER A 98 6.14 -6.71 12.92
N ARG A 99 6.73 -6.97 14.09
CA ARG A 99 6.09 -6.90 15.40
C ARG A 99 6.45 -5.63 16.19
N ASP A 100 7.06 -4.66 15.51
CA ASP A 100 7.50 -3.43 16.19
C ASP A 100 6.33 -2.75 16.93
N LYS A 101 6.64 -2.17 18.08
CA LYS A 101 5.64 -1.46 18.90
C LYS A 101 5.08 -0.22 18.22
N THR A 102 5.88 0.43 17.36
CA THR A 102 5.49 1.65 16.67
C THR A 102 4.82 1.33 15.31
N ILE A 103 3.73 2.01 15.04
CA ILE A 103 2.95 1.84 13.81
C ILE A 103 3.78 2.29 12.60
N SER A 104 4.56 3.35 12.75
CA SER A 104 5.39 3.92 11.69
C SER A 104 6.43 2.93 11.14
N VAL A 105 7.06 2.11 11.99
CA VAL A 105 7.99 1.07 11.54
C VAL A 105 7.25 -0.03 10.77
N ARG A 106 6.07 -0.45 11.24
CA ARG A 106 5.25 -1.44 10.53
C ARG A 106 4.72 -0.89 9.19
N ALA A 107 4.38 0.40 9.13
CA ALA A 107 4.01 1.07 7.89
C ALA A 107 5.14 1.00 6.85
N ALA A 108 6.37 1.31 7.27
CA ALA A 108 7.55 1.18 6.40
C ALA A 108 7.78 -0.28 5.96
N LEU A 109 7.56 -1.26 6.86
CA LEU A 109 7.66 -2.67 6.49
C LEU A 109 6.66 -3.02 5.38
N VAL A 110 5.37 -2.72 5.57
CA VAL A 110 4.31 -3.06 4.59
C VAL A 110 4.60 -2.40 3.24
N GLU A 111 5.09 -1.17 3.22
CA GLU A 111 5.47 -0.46 2.00
C GLU A 111 6.61 -1.15 1.23
N TYR A 112 7.61 -1.69 1.93
CA TYR A 112 8.76 -2.30 1.28
C TYR A 112 8.63 -3.81 1.02
N LEU A 113 7.67 -4.53 1.64
CA LEU A 113 7.46 -5.96 1.44
C LEU A 113 7.29 -6.40 -0.02
N PRO A 114 6.63 -5.65 -0.92
CA PRO A 114 6.53 -6.03 -2.34
C PRO A 114 7.89 -6.32 -2.99
N TYR A 115 8.92 -5.58 -2.62
CA TYR A 115 10.28 -5.74 -3.17
C TYR A 115 11.01 -6.98 -2.62
N ALA A 116 10.50 -7.60 -1.56
CA ALA A 116 11.05 -8.81 -0.99
C ALA A 116 10.45 -10.10 -1.60
N ILE A 117 9.29 -10.04 -2.25
CA ILE A 117 8.54 -11.21 -2.72
C ILE A 117 9.38 -12.10 -3.63
N GLU A 118 10.10 -11.50 -4.58
CA GLU A 118 10.96 -12.24 -5.50
C GLU A 118 12.12 -12.98 -4.77
N SER A 119 12.63 -12.38 -3.71
CA SER A 119 13.80 -12.86 -2.98
C SER A 119 13.50 -13.94 -1.95
N ILE A 120 12.36 -13.82 -1.22
CA ILE A 120 12.03 -14.68 -0.08
C ILE A 120 10.68 -15.40 -0.21
N GLY A 121 9.95 -15.12 -1.29
CA GLY A 121 8.66 -15.73 -1.59
C GLY A 121 7.47 -15.05 -0.89
N TRP A 122 6.29 -15.31 -1.46
CA TRP A 122 5.02 -14.78 -0.94
C TRP A 122 4.75 -15.18 0.51
N ASP A 123 4.86 -16.48 0.83
CA ASP A 123 4.46 -17.01 2.13
C ASP A 123 5.19 -16.31 3.28
N LYS A 124 6.51 -16.07 3.12
CA LYS A 124 7.30 -15.38 4.14
C LYS A 124 6.98 -13.90 4.24
N CYS A 125 6.78 -13.24 3.09
CA CYS A 125 6.33 -11.84 3.09
C CYS A 125 4.93 -11.71 3.72
N PHE A 126 4.03 -12.64 3.46
CA PHE A 126 2.68 -12.63 4.02
C PHE A 126 2.68 -12.88 5.54
N GLU A 127 3.58 -13.70 6.06
CA GLU A 127 3.79 -13.85 7.51
C GLU A 127 4.16 -12.50 8.15
N PHE A 128 5.15 -11.78 7.59
CA PHE A 128 5.55 -10.46 8.08
C PHE A 128 4.44 -9.41 7.94
N PHE A 129 3.72 -9.43 6.82
CA PHE A 129 2.57 -8.57 6.62
C PHE A 129 1.49 -8.81 7.67
N THR A 130 1.15 -10.07 7.95
CA THR A 130 0.12 -10.44 8.93
C THR A 130 0.49 -9.95 10.33
N ASN A 131 1.76 -10.12 10.74
CA ASN A 131 2.26 -9.58 12.00
C ASN A 131 2.11 -8.06 12.08
N ALA A 132 2.45 -7.35 11.00
CA ALA A 132 2.30 -5.90 10.95
C ALA A 132 0.83 -5.46 10.97
N PHE A 133 -0.05 -6.17 10.25
CA PHE A 133 -1.46 -5.82 10.06
C PHE A 133 -2.30 -5.90 11.34
N GLU A 134 -1.91 -6.68 12.35
CA GLU A 134 -2.69 -6.88 13.59
C GLU A 134 -2.95 -5.59 14.37
N LYS A 135 -2.08 -4.57 14.27
CA LYS A 135 -2.19 -3.34 15.06
C LYS A 135 -2.00 -2.09 14.21
N GLY A 136 -3.01 -1.23 14.17
CA GLY A 136 -2.90 0.11 13.57
C GLY A 136 -2.86 0.12 12.05
N ALA A 137 -3.38 -0.90 11.38
CA ALA A 137 -3.41 -1.00 9.93
C ALA A 137 -4.13 0.18 9.25
N GLU A 138 -5.07 0.82 9.96
CA GLU A 138 -5.78 2.02 9.50
C GLU A 138 -4.82 3.18 9.19
N GLU A 139 -3.72 3.27 9.91
CA GLU A 139 -2.76 4.37 9.81
C GLU A 139 -1.80 4.27 8.62
N TYR A 140 -1.75 3.10 7.96
CA TYR A 140 -0.96 2.85 6.75
C TYR A 140 -1.75 2.08 5.69
N SER A 141 -3.07 2.26 5.71
CA SER A 141 -3.98 1.58 4.78
C SER A 141 -3.63 1.79 3.30
N GLU A 142 -2.99 2.90 2.95
CA GLU A 142 -2.54 3.22 1.59
C GLU A 142 -1.46 2.24 1.07
N SER A 143 -0.64 1.66 1.96
CA SER A 143 0.40 0.69 1.60
C SER A 143 -0.13 -0.74 1.44
N ILE A 144 -1.31 -1.04 1.99
CA ILE A 144 -1.88 -2.40 1.98
C ILE A 144 -2.20 -2.90 0.55
N PRO A 145 -2.86 -2.11 -0.33
CA PRO A 145 -3.08 -2.51 -1.71
C PRO A 145 -1.78 -2.73 -2.48
N ASN A 146 -0.72 -1.94 -2.19
CA ASN A 146 0.59 -2.08 -2.82
C ASN A 146 1.21 -3.46 -2.57
N PHE A 147 0.98 -4.05 -1.40
CA PHE A 147 1.44 -5.40 -1.09
C PHE A 147 0.46 -6.47 -1.62
N LEU A 148 -0.82 -6.37 -1.29
CA LEU A 148 -1.80 -7.41 -1.60
C LEU A 148 -2.07 -7.57 -3.10
N GLN A 149 -1.76 -6.57 -3.95
CA GLN A 149 -1.87 -6.74 -5.40
C GLN A 149 -1.00 -7.88 -5.96
N TYR A 150 0.05 -8.31 -5.25
CA TYR A 150 0.98 -9.36 -5.68
C TYR A 150 0.60 -10.76 -5.17
N VAL A 151 -0.53 -10.91 -4.47
CA VAL A 151 -0.96 -12.24 -4.02
C VAL A 151 -1.05 -13.22 -5.19
N PRO A 152 -0.44 -14.41 -5.11
CA PRO A 152 -0.61 -15.45 -6.13
C PRO A 152 -2.06 -15.93 -6.21
N ASN A 153 -2.53 -16.32 -7.40
CA ASN A 153 -3.92 -16.73 -7.60
C ASN A 153 -4.33 -17.94 -6.75
N ASP A 154 -3.39 -18.86 -6.50
CA ASP A 154 -3.57 -20.04 -5.66
C ASP A 154 -3.54 -19.73 -4.15
N LYS A 155 -3.16 -18.48 -3.77
CA LYS A 155 -3.07 -18.01 -2.38
C LYS A 155 -4.20 -17.05 -1.96
N ILE A 156 -5.18 -16.81 -2.83
CA ILE A 156 -6.29 -15.88 -2.54
C ILE A 156 -7.06 -16.26 -1.28
N ASP A 157 -7.18 -17.55 -0.99
CA ASP A 157 -7.87 -18.02 0.20
C ASP A 157 -7.17 -17.62 1.51
N GLU A 158 -5.84 -17.47 1.49
CA GLU A 158 -5.06 -17.09 2.66
C GLU A 158 -5.37 -15.67 3.13
N ILE A 159 -5.70 -14.76 2.20
CA ILE A 159 -6.00 -13.36 2.53
C ILE A 159 -7.46 -13.09 2.89
N LYS A 160 -8.35 -14.07 2.81
CA LYS A 160 -9.80 -13.88 3.12
C LYS A 160 -10.02 -13.29 4.51
N GLY A 161 -9.25 -13.73 5.50
CA GLY A 161 -9.35 -13.19 6.86
C GLY A 161 -8.95 -11.71 6.94
N ILE A 162 -7.96 -11.28 6.16
CA ILE A 162 -7.56 -9.87 6.05
C ILE A 162 -8.66 -9.06 5.37
N LEU A 163 -9.18 -9.55 4.25
CA LEU A 163 -10.27 -8.87 3.52
C LEU A 163 -11.52 -8.71 4.39
N SER A 164 -11.87 -9.74 5.19
CA SER A 164 -13.00 -9.65 6.13
C SER A 164 -12.78 -8.55 7.17
N LYS A 165 -11.60 -8.49 7.80
CA LYS A 165 -11.27 -7.43 8.77
C LYS A 165 -11.33 -6.03 8.16
N MET A 166 -10.94 -5.87 6.89
CA MET A 166 -11.03 -4.60 6.18
C MET A 166 -12.48 -4.25 5.85
N GLN A 167 -13.28 -5.23 5.44
CA GLN A 167 -14.71 -5.08 5.16
C GLN A 167 -15.49 -4.66 6.41
N ASP A 168 -15.16 -5.20 7.58
CA ASP A 168 -15.80 -4.85 8.85
C ASP A 168 -15.57 -3.38 9.24
N LYS A 169 -14.48 -2.77 8.73
CA LYS A 169 -14.08 -1.37 8.96
C LYS A 169 -14.24 -0.49 7.71
N LYS A 170 -15.18 -0.83 6.83
CA LYS A 170 -15.34 -0.21 5.51
C LYS A 170 -15.66 1.28 5.52
N GLY A 171 -16.15 1.84 6.62
CA GLY A 171 -16.41 3.29 6.76
C GLY A 171 -15.15 4.15 6.94
N GLY A 172 -13.97 3.56 7.06
CA GLY A 172 -12.70 4.25 7.29
C GLY A 172 -11.67 4.06 6.17
N THR A 173 -10.42 4.36 6.48
CA THR A 173 -9.29 4.23 5.54
C THR A 173 -9.04 2.78 5.11
N LEU A 174 -9.35 1.79 5.96
CA LEU A 174 -9.31 0.38 5.56
C LEU A 174 -10.39 0.03 4.52
N GLY A 175 -11.56 0.68 4.56
CA GLY A 175 -12.57 0.53 3.52
C GLY A 175 -12.10 1.03 2.16
N GLN A 176 -11.35 2.14 2.14
CA GLN A 176 -10.71 2.64 0.92
C GLN A 176 -9.71 1.61 0.35
N ALA A 177 -8.80 1.10 1.18
CA ALA A 177 -7.87 0.05 0.78
C ALA A 177 -8.59 -1.23 0.32
N TYR A 178 -9.67 -1.61 0.99
CA TYR A 178 -10.51 -2.75 0.62
C TYR A 178 -11.10 -2.60 -0.79
N ALA A 179 -11.73 -1.45 -1.08
CA ALA A 179 -12.32 -1.19 -2.39
C ALA A 179 -11.27 -1.24 -3.51
N LEU A 180 -10.09 -0.67 -3.29
CA LEU A 180 -8.98 -0.73 -4.25
C LEU A 180 -8.52 -2.18 -4.50
N ILE A 181 -8.38 -2.99 -3.45
CA ILE A 181 -7.99 -4.40 -3.59
C ILE A 181 -9.05 -5.19 -4.37
N ILE A 182 -10.33 -5.01 -4.06
CA ILE A 182 -11.42 -5.67 -4.80
C ILE A 182 -11.40 -5.25 -6.28
N THR A 183 -11.14 -3.98 -6.56
CA THR A 183 -11.00 -3.47 -7.93
C THR A 183 -9.81 -4.11 -8.67
N ILE A 184 -8.65 -4.19 -8.02
CA ILE A 184 -7.46 -4.86 -8.57
C ILE A 184 -7.76 -6.33 -8.86
N TYR A 185 -8.43 -7.03 -7.95
CA TYR A 185 -8.73 -8.45 -8.12
C TYR A 185 -9.81 -8.71 -9.18
N TYR A 186 -10.75 -7.78 -9.35
CA TYR A 186 -11.66 -7.81 -10.50
C TYR A 186 -10.88 -7.66 -11.83
N LEU A 187 -9.97 -6.71 -11.91
CA LEU A 187 -9.13 -6.51 -13.09
C LEU A 187 -8.28 -7.75 -13.42
N ARG A 188 -7.74 -8.41 -12.40
CA ARG A 188 -7.01 -9.68 -12.53
C ARG A 188 -7.91 -10.89 -12.86
N GLY A 189 -9.23 -10.74 -12.87
CA GLY A 189 -10.18 -11.83 -13.10
C GLY A 189 -10.34 -12.79 -11.90
N ILE A 190 -9.91 -12.39 -10.71
CA ILE A 190 -10.03 -13.17 -9.47
C ILE A 190 -11.44 -13.07 -8.90
N PHE A 191 -12.02 -11.88 -8.88
CA PHE A 191 -13.39 -11.64 -8.44
C PHE A 191 -14.31 -11.30 -9.60
N ALA A 192 -15.58 -11.73 -9.46
CA ALA A 192 -16.63 -11.42 -10.41
C ALA A 192 -17.06 -9.95 -10.33
N GLU A 193 -17.68 -9.47 -11.40
CA GLU A 193 -18.25 -8.12 -11.53
C GLU A 193 -19.20 -7.78 -10.38
N ASP A 194 -20.11 -8.71 -10.05
CA ASP A 194 -21.11 -8.50 -9.01
C ASP A 194 -20.49 -8.16 -7.66
N ARG A 195 -19.35 -8.78 -7.34
CA ARG A 195 -18.62 -8.48 -6.08
C ARG A 195 -18.06 -7.06 -6.07
N LEU A 196 -17.51 -6.59 -7.17
CA LEU A 196 -17.02 -5.21 -7.27
C LEU A 196 -18.17 -4.21 -7.17
N ILE A 197 -19.25 -4.45 -7.91
CA ILE A 197 -20.43 -3.58 -7.88
C ILE A 197 -21.05 -3.53 -6.47
N GLU A 198 -21.19 -4.68 -5.79
CA GLU A 198 -21.66 -4.74 -4.40
C GLU A 198 -20.82 -3.83 -3.47
N VAL A 199 -19.50 -3.91 -3.57
CA VAL A 199 -18.59 -3.09 -2.76
C VAL A 199 -18.72 -1.61 -3.08
N LEU A 200 -18.74 -1.22 -4.35
CA LEU A 200 -18.78 0.18 -4.75
C LEU A 200 -20.17 0.83 -4.51
N ARG A 201 -21.24 0.03 -4.39
CA ARG A 201 -22.57 0.49 -4.02
C ARG A 201 -22.78 0.60 -2.50
N ASP A 202 -21.89 0.06 -1.70
CA ASP A 202 -22.05 0.08 -0.25
C ASP A 202 -22.11 1.54 0.27
N PRO A 203 -23.22 1.93 0.95
CA PRO A 203 -23.37 3.29 1.44
C PRO A 203 -22.41 3.65 2.57
N MET A 204 -21.80 2.64 3.22
CA MET A 204 -20.79 2.85 4.26
C MET A 204 -19.40 3.10 3.69
N LEU A 205 -19.18 2.80 2.41
CA LEU A 205 -17.89 3.03 1.77
C LEU A 205 -17.69 4.54 1.53
N PRO A 206 -16.54 5.13 1.93
CA PRO A 206 -16.25 6.53 1.66
C PRO A 206 -16.31 6.88 0.18
N ASP A 207 -16.84 8.04 -0.18
CA ASP A 207 -16.92 8.49 -1.58
C ASP A 207 -15.55 8.51 -2.24
N ARG A 208 -14.51 8.93 -1.52
CA ARG A 208 -13.12 8.88 -2.00
C ARG A 208 -12.69 7.46 -2.42
N ALA A 209 -13.12 6.42 -1.70
CA ALA A 209 -12.80 5.02 -2.05
C ALA A 209 -13.44 4.62 -3.40
N LYS A 210 -14.67 5.08 -3.63
CA LYS A 210 -15.37 4.86 -4.90
C LYS A 210 -14.69 5.61 -6.04
N GLU A 211 -14.31 6.86 -5.81
CA GLU A 211 -13.58 7.70 -6.78
C GLU A 211 -12.23 7.08 -7.18
N GLU A 212 -11.42 6.64 -6.22
CA GLU A 212 -10.13 6.01 -6.49
C GLU A 212 -10.28 4.69 -7.25
N SER A 213 -11.30 3.88 -6.91
CA SER A 213 -11.62 2.65 -7.64
C SER A 213 -12.04 2.92 -9.08
N LEU A 214 -12.88 3.94 -9.31
CA LEU A 214 -13.29 4.36 -10.64
C LEU A 214 -12.12 4.93 -11.44
N ASN A 215 -11.24 5.71 -10.81
CA ASN A 215 -10.03 6.23 -11.45
C ASN A 215 -9.10 5.08 -11.87
N LEU A 216 -8.92 4.06 -11.01
CA LEU A 216 -8.15 2.87 -11.37
C LEU A 216 -8.76 2.16 -12.58
N LEU A 217 -10.08 1.96 -12.62
CA LEU A 217 -10.76 1.37 -13.78
C LEU A 217 -10.59 2.23 -15.04
N ALA A 218 -10.74 3.56 -14.94
CA ALA A 218 -10.57 4.47 -16.07
C ALA A 218 -9.16 4.42 -16.65
N ASN A 219 -8.13 4.33 -15.79
CA ASN A 219 -6.74 4.18 -16.21
C ASN A 219 -6.48 2.85 -16.93
N GLN A 220 -7.26 1.81 -16.64
CA GLN A 220 -7.15 0.51 -17.33
C GLN A 220 -7.80 0.48 -18.71
N VAL A 221 -8.64 1.46 -19.08
CA VAL A 221 -9.25 1.56 -20.42
C VAL A 221 -8.21 1.77 -21.53
N ARG A 222 -7.00 2.21 -21.21
CA ARG A 222 -5.89 2.29 -22.18
C ARG A 222 -5.43 0.91 -22.70
N TYR A 223 -5.68 -0.16 -21.94
CA TYR A 223 -5.33 -1.53 -22.32
C TYR A 223 -6.54 -2.19 -22.97
N GLU A 224 -6.39 -2.64 -24.23
CA GLU A 224 -7.50 -3.15 -25.06
C GLU A 224 -8.27 -4.30 -24.39
N GLU A 225 -7.58 -5.19 -23.71
CA GLU A 225 -8.17 -6.32 -22.99
C GLU A 225 -9.09 -5.91 -21.83
N ASN A 226 -8.97 -4.69 -21.34
CA ASN A 226 -9.74 -4.19 -20.20
C ASN A 226 -10.86 -3.21 -20.59
N VAL A 227 -10.90 -2.73 -21.84
CA VAL A 227 -11.82 -1.65 -22.25
C VAL A 227 -13.26 -1.95 -21.90
N ASP A 228 -13.82 -3.03 -22.44
CA ASP A 228 -15.24 -3.36 -22.28
C ASP A 228 -15.58 -3.63 -20.81
N LYS A 229 -14.69 -4.33 -20.12
CA LYS A 229 -14.80 -4.69 -18.73
C LYS A 229 -14.85 -3.46 -17.83
N CYS A 230 -13.95 -2.49 -18.05
CA CYS A 230 -13.89 -1.26 -17.25
C CYS A 230 -15.04 -0.31 -17.59
N LEU A 231 -15.33 -0.09 -18.88
CA LEU A 231 -16.40 0.80 -19.31
C LEU A 231 -17.78 0.32 -18.83
N LYS A 232 -18.00 -1.00 -18.78
CA LYS A 232 -19.23 -1.58 -18.25
C LYS A 232 -19.47 -1.20 -16.79
N ILE A 233 -18.46 -1.36 -15.93
CA ILE A 233 -18.55 -0.98 -14.52
C ILE A 233 -18.77 0.53 -14.37
N ILE A 234 -17.95 1.35 -15.04
CA ILE A 234 -18.05 2.81 -14.97
C ILE A 234 -19.44 3.28 -15.40
N ASN A 235 -19.96 2.75 -16.53
CA ASN A 235 -21.29 3.09 -17.01
C ASN A 235 -22.40 2.73 -16.01
N ASN A 236 -22.31 1.55 -15.37
CA ASN A 236 -23.30 1.12 -14.38
C ASN A 236 -23.32 2.05 -13.17
N LEU A 237 -22.15 2.47 -12.68
CA LEU A 237 -22.03 3.29 -11.47
C LEU A 237 -22.39 4.76 -11.72
N ILE A 238 -22.04 5.31 -12.88
CA ILE A 238 -22.38 6.69 -13.25
C ILE A 238 -23.90 6.89 -13.40
N ASP A 239 -24.63 5.85 -13.81
CA ASP A 239 -26.10 5.93 -13.96
C ASP A 239 -26.84 5.99 -12.60
N GLU A 240 -26.17 5.73 -11.51
CA GLU A 240 -26.78 5.68 -10.18
C GLU A 240 -26.82 7.05 -9.50
N ASP A 241 -27.94 7.36 -8.84
CA ASP A 241 -28.09 8.58 -8.04
C ASP A 241 -27.14 8.63 -6.82
N THR A 242 -26.54 7.49 -6.48
CA THR A 242 -25.54 7.34 -5.42
C THR A 242 -24.15 7.80 -5.81
N PHE A 243 -23.86 7.95 -7.11
CA PHE A 243 -22.58 8.47 -7.56
C PHE A 243 -22.58 10.00 -7.40
N LYS A 244 -21.96 10.46 -6.33
CA LYS A 244 -21.81 11.90 -6.01
C LYS A 244 -20.40 12.42 -6.30
N GLY A 245 -19.55 11.60 -6.90
CA GLY A 245 -18.16 11.92 -7.14
C GLY A 245 -17.95 12.90 -8.29
N ASN A 246 -16.79 13.50 -8.30
CA ASN A 246 -16.36 14.38 -9.38
C ASN A 246 -16.02 13.53 -10.63
N ALA A 247 -16.89 13.56 -11.64
CA ALA A 247 -16.69 12.82 -12.89
C ALA A 247 -15.42 13.23 -13.65
N SER A 248 -14.83 14.39 -13.34
CA SER A 248 -13.55 14.80 -13.94
C SER A 248 -12.39 13.86 -13.58
N ILE A 249 -12.46 13.17 -12.44
CA ILE A 249 -11.48 12.16 -12.03
C ILE A 249 -11.30 11.06 -13.08
N LEU A 250 -12.39 10.65 -13.76
CA LEU A 250 -12.34 9.62 -14.80
C LEU A 250 -11.44 9.99 -15.99
N PHE A 251 -11.16 11.27 -16.15
CA PHE A 251 -10.40 11.78 -17.29
C PHE A 251 -9.07 12.43 -16.92
N MET A 252 -8.71 12.48 -15.62
CA MET A 252 -7.49 13.16 -15.16
C MET A 252 -6.22 12.62 -15.80
N GLU A 253 -6.18 11.33 -16.08
CA GLU A 253 -5.02 10.67 -16.69
C GLU A 253 -5.33 10.08 -18.08
N ALA A 254 -6.54 10.36 -18.62
CA ALA A 254 -6.93 9.87 -19.94
C ALA A 254 -6.12 10.58 -21.03
N ARG A 255 -5.50 9.80 -21.92
CA ARG A 255 -4.82 10.35 -23.08
C ARG A 255 -5.85 10.76 -24.14
N PRO A 256 -5.53 11.74 -25.01
CA PRO A 256 -6.45 12.19 -26.07
C PRO A 256 -7.00 11.06 -26.96
N GLU A 257 -6.17 10.05 -27.26
CA GLU A 257 -6.57 8.88 -28.02
C GLU A 257 -7.57 7.98 -27.31
N ASP A 258 -7.55 7.95 -25.97
CA ASP A 258 -8.46 7.15 -25.17
C ASP A 258 -9.82 7.82 -24.96
N LEU A 259 -9.93 9.15 -25.14
CA LEU A 259 -11.18 9.88 -24.94
C LEU A 259 -12.33 9.37 -25.81
N LYS A 260 -12.03 8.86 -27.01
CA LYS A 260 -13.04 8.25 -27.89
C LYS A 260 -13.71 7.04 -27.24
N LYS A 261 -12.98 6.25 -26.46
CA LYS A 261 -13.49 5.08 -25.75
C LYS A 261 -14.51 5.47 -24.67
N PHE A 262 -14.37 6.67 -24.12
CA PHE A 262 -15.27 7.23 -23.10
C PHE A 262 -16.48 8.00 -23.68
N SER A 263 -16.72 7.99 -25.00
CA SER A 263 -17.74 8.82 -25.61
C SER A 263 -19.15 8.64 -25.02
N SER A 264 -19.55 7.41 -24.69
CA SER A 264 -20.84 7.11 -24.04
C SER A 264 -20.91 7.68 -22.61
N ILE A 265 -19.83 7.61 -21.85
CA ILE A 265 -19.71 8.12 -20.49
C ILE A 265 -19.76 9.65 -20.51
N ILE A 266 -18.99 10.28 -21.40
CA ILE A 266 -18.97 11.74 -21.58
C ILE A 266 -20.39 12.25 -21.89
N LYS A 267 -21.10 11.58 -22.81
CA LYS A 267 -22.50 11.94 -23.13
C LYS A 267 -23.39 11.87 -21.89
N LYS A 268 -23.32 10.80 -21.10
CA LYS A 268 -24.10 10.66 -19.86
C LYS A 268 -23.80 11.77 -18.85
N ILE A 269 -22.52 12.15 -18.68
CA ILE A 269 -22.11 13.25 -17.79
C ILE A 269 -22.68 14.59 -18.29
N ILE A 270 -22.68 14.82 -19.59
CA ILE A 270 -23.25 16.04 -20.18
C ILE A 270 -24.76 16.11 -19.93
N ASP A 271 -25.46 15.00 -20.09
CA ASP A 271 -26.91 14.93 -19.93
C ASP A 271 -27.39 14.96 -18.48
N LYS A 272 -26.50 14.68 -17.50
CA LYS A 272 -26.81 14.65 -16.05
C LYS A 272 -26.03 15.74 -15.30
N PRO A 273 -26.62 16.96 -15.13
CA PRO A 273 -25.92 18.10 -14.51
C PRO A 273 -25.42 17.86 -13.07
N HIS A 274 -26.05 16.96 -12.33
CA HIS A 274 -25.67 16.63 -10.95
C HIS A 274 -24.35 15.82 -10.85
N ILE A 275 -23.86 15.28 -11.97
CA ILE A 275 -22.59 14.55 -12.05
C ILE A 275 -21.42 15.49 -12.42
N ARG A 276 -21.71 16.73 -12.76
CA ARG A 276 -20.69 17.67 -13.27
C ARG A 276 -19.73 18.20 -12.19
N GLY A 277 -20.02 18.01 -10.92
CA GLY A 277 -19.13 18.39 -9.80
C GLY A 277 -18.94 19.89 -9.65
#